data_8d409b15d66f5e830b59bf637ef2c632
#
_entry.id   8d409b15d66f5e830b59bf637ef2c632
#
_cell.length_a   1.000
_cell.length_b   1.000
_cell.length_c   1.000
_cell.angle_alpha   90.00
_cell.angle_beta   90.00
_cell.angle_gamma   90.00
#
_symmetry.space_group_name_H-M   'P 1'
#
loop_
_entity.id
_entity.type
_entity.pdbx_description
1 polymer ?
#
loop_
_entity_poly.entity_id
_entity_poly.type
_entity_poly.pdbx_seq_one_letter_code
_entity_poly.pdbx_strand_id
1 'polypeptide(L)'
;MKGFLKILKNVTLYVWQLPQNLVGLFVRLIYVGEVKHTIVGIDFWYCKSFPGGISLGNMVMVGSDYMLVVRHEYGHQIQSKVLGPLYLFVIGIPSLLHAWLHDCERNSKHYYHFYTESWADKWAGIVRDKNGIVIKIVAN
;
A
#
# COMPACT_ATOMS: atom_id res chain seq x y z
N MET A 1 -6.08 -9.86 29.54
CA MET A 1 -4.86 -10.36 28.89
C MET A 1 -4.87 -10.20 27.37
N LYS A 2 -5.88 -10.70 26.62
CA LYS A 2 -5.96 -10.55 25.13
C LYS A 2 -5.96 -9.09 24.65
N GLY A 3 -6.67 -8.18 25.35
CA GLY A 3 -6.71 -6.75 25.00
C GLY A 3 -5.37 -6.05 25.15
N PHE A 4 -4.66 -6.30 26.23
CA PHE A 4 -3.34 -5.74 26.48
C PHE A 4 -2.31 -6.18 25.44
N LEU A 5 -2.30 -7.47 25.08
CA LEU A 5 -1.42 -7.99 24.02
C LEU A 5 -1.71 -7.36 22.65
N LYS A 6 -2.98 -7.10 22.35
CA LYS A 6 -3.37 -6.41 21.10
C LYS A 6 -2.85 -4.97 21.08
N ILE A 7 -2.98 -4.24 22.19
CA ILE A 7 -2.48 -2.87 22.32
C ILE A 7 -0.95 -2.86 22.16
N LEU A 8 -0.26 -3.73 22.89
CA LEU A 8 1.20 -3.85 22.81
C LEU A 8 1.68 -4.13 21.39
N LYS A 9 1.04 -5.09 20.70
CA LYS A 9 1.33 -5.39 19.29
C LYS A 9 1.14 -4.15 18.39
N ASN A 10 0.05 -3.41 18.55
CA ASN A 10 -0.22 -2.24 17.73
C ASN A 10 0.80 -1.12 17.97
N VAL A 11 1.16 -0.88 19.24
CA VAL A 11 2.21 0.10 19.60
C VAL A 11 3.56 -0.31 19.01
N THR A 12 3.94 -1.58 19.14
CA THR A 12 5.20 -2.10 18.57
C THR A 12 5.23 -1.93 17.05
N LEU A 13 4.15 -2.27 16.35
CA LEU A 13 4.05 -2.08 14.90
C LEU A 13 4.08 -0.60 14.50
N TYR A 14 3.46 0.27 15.30
CA TYR A 14 3.50 1.72 15.05
C TYR A 14 4.92 2.28 15.15
N VAL A 15 5.66 1.90 16.20
CA VAL A 15 7.07 2.29 16.39
C VAL A 15 7.96 1.68 15.32
N TRP A 16 7.73 0.42 14.96
CA TRP A 16 8.44 -0.28 13.90
C TRP A 16 8.29 0.39 12.53
N GLN A 17 7.13 0.97 12.28
CA GLN A 17 6.81 1.68 11.04
C GLN A 17 6.91 3.21 11.19
N LEU A 18 7.60 3.74 12.21
CA LEU A 18 7.61 5.15 12.52
C LEU A 18 8.00 6.07 11.35
N PRO A 19 9.07 5.80 10.57
CA PRO A 19 9.46 6.67 9.46
C PRO A 19 8.35 6.85 8.43
N GLN A 20 7.71 5.74 7.99
CA GLN A 20 6.61 5.82 7.03
C GLN A 20 5.33 6.36 7.63
N ASN A 21 5.09 6.19 8.93
CA ASN A 21 3.95 6.81 9.62
C ASN A 21 4.06 8.34 9.61
N LEU A 22 5.26 8.89 9.79
CA LEU A 22 5.51 10.34 9.73
C LEU A 22 5.29 10.88 8.32
N VAL A 23 5.80 10.19 7.30
CA VAL A 23 5.56 10.57 5.90
C VAL A 23 4.07 10.47 5.56
N GLY A 24 3.40 9.40 6.00
CA GLY A 24 1.97 9.22 5.81
C GLY A 24 1.12 10.31 6.46
N LEU A 25 1.49 10.73 7.68
CA LEU A 25 0.84 11.87 8.34
C LEU A 25 0.98 13.14 7.51
N PHE A 26 2.16 13.41 6.97
CA PHE A 26 2.40 14.58 6.10
C PHE A 26 1.55 14.52 4.82
N VAL A 27 1.50 13.38 4.14
CA VAL A 27 0.64 13.19 2.96
C VAL A 27 -0.83 13.45 3.31
N ARG A 28 -1.30 12.97 4.46
CA ARG A 28 -2.67 13.15 4.92
C ARG A 28 -3.02 14.62 5.26
N LEU A 29 -2.03 15.42 5.66
CA LEU A 29 -2.24 16.86 5.88
C LEU A 29 -2.44 17.62 4.56
N ILE A 30 -1.85 17.13 3.47
CA ILE A 30 -1.98 17.74 2.14
C ILE A 30 -3.26 17.25 1.45
N TYR A 31 -3.53 15.95 1.52
CA TYR A 31 -4.67 15.32 0.85
C TYR A 31 -5.75 14.97 1.87
N VAL A 32 -6.82 15.73 1.88
CA VAL A 32 -7.98 15.46 2.73
C VAL A 32 -8.84 14.37 2.10
N GLY A 33 -9.00 13.27 2.81
CA GLY A 33 -9.79 12.12 2.36
C GLY A 33 -10.76 11.63 3.43
N GLU A 34 -11.60 10.69 3.06
CA GLU A 34 -12.54 10.00 3.96
C GLU A 34 -12.22 8.50 4.02
N VAL A 35 -12.49 7.86 5.16
CA VAL A 35 -12.37 6.41 5.29
C VAL A 35 -13.54 5.75 4.59
N LYS A 36 -13.27 4.96 3.53
CA LYS A 36 -14.30 4.19 2.81
C LYS A 36 -14.26 2.70 3.09
N HIS A 37 -13.07 2.18 3.38
CA HIS A 37 -12.88 0.76 3.60
C HIS A 37 -12.03 0.54 4.84
N THR A 38 -12.35 -0.49 5.62
CA THR A 38 -11.49 -1.00 6.68
C THR A 38 -11.25 -2.48 6.42
N ILE A 39 -10.01 -2.84 6.07
CA ILE A 39 -9.62 -4.22 5.74
C ILE A 39 -8.58 -4.67 6.75
N VAL A 40 -8.87 -5.75 7.48
CA VAL A 40 -7.98 -6.32 8.50
C VAL A 40 -7.51 -5.26 9.52
N GLY A 41 -8.42 -4.31 9.88
CA GLY A 41 -8.15 -3.24 10.84
C GLY A 41 -7.27 -2.10 10.31
N ILE A 42 -7.12 -1.99 9.01
CA ILE A 42 -6.43 -0.89 8.33
C ILE A 42 -7.47 -0.02 7.63
N ASP A 43 -7.45 1.27 7.93
CA ASP A 43 -8.33 2.24 7.30
C ASP A 43 -7.76 2.71 5.96
N PHE A 44 -8.56 2.56 4.91
CA PHE A 44 -8.26 3.02 3.57
C PHE A 44 -8.93 4.37 3.34
N TRP A 45 -8.10 5.40 3.22
CA TRP A 45 -8.53 6.78 2.97
C TRP A 45 -8.74 7.00 1.47
N TYR A 46 -9.94 7.36 1.11
CA TYR A 46 -10.27 7.76 -0.25
C TYR A 46 -10.13 9.27 -0.41
N CYS A 47 -9.34 9.70 -1.38
CA CYS A 47 -9.20 11.09 -1.77
C CYS A 47 -9.22 11.19 -3.30
N LYS A 48 -10.31 11.73 -3.86
CA LYS A 48 -10.51 11.81 -5.32
C LYS A 48 -9.40 12.58 -6.06
N SER A 49 -8.77 13.54 -5.41
CA SER A 49 -7.67 14.33 -5.99
C SER A 49 -6.32 13.63 -5.90
N PHE A 50 -6.23 12.47 -5.23
CA PHE A 50 -4.98 11.73 -5.11
C PHE A 50 -4.72 10.89 -6.37
N PRO A 51 -3.56 11.02 -7.03
CA PRO A 51 -3.27 10.28 -8.25
C PRO A 51 -2.77 8.87 -7.94
N GLY A 52 -3.64 7.88 -7.87
CA GLY A 52 -3.25 6.48 -7.66
C GLY A 52 -3.46 5.98 -6.24
N GLY A 53 -2.52 5.21 -5.70
CA GLY A 53 -2.51 4.67 -4.35
C GLY A 53 -1.18 4.87 -3.66
N ILE A 54 -1.17 4.90 -2.33
CA ILE A 54 0.03 4.94 -1.51
C ILE A 54 -0.20 4.27 -0.15
N SER A 55 0.76 3.48 0.27
CA SER A 55 0.78 2.81 1.57
C SER A 55 1.98 3.26 2.38
N LEU A 56 1.72 3.93 3.51
CA LEU A 56 2.74 4.51 4.37
C LEU A 56 2.44 4.19 5.85
N GLY A 57 3.08 3.17 6.37
CA GLY A 57 2.88 2.76 7.75
C GLY A 57 1.43 2.33 8.04
N ASN A 58 0.75 3.04 8.92
CA ASN A 58 -0.67 2.78 9.24
C ASN A 58 -1.66 3.51 8.32
N MET A 59 -1.17 4.27 7.34
CA MET A 59 -1.97 5.03 6.41
C MET A 59 -1.94 4.40 5.03
N VAL A 60 -3.11 4.17 4.46
CA VAL A 60 -3.28 3.86 3.04
C VAL A 60 -4.21 4.90 2.44
N MET A 61 -3.79 5.54 1.37
CA MET A 61 -4.62 6.48 0.64
C MET A 61 -4.76 6.04 -0.81
N VAL A 62 -5.97 6.13 -1.34
CA VAL A 62 -6.30 5.74 -2.70
C VAL A 62 -7.13 6.83 -3.39
N GLY A 63 -6.82 7.11 -4.64
CA GLY A 63 -7.57 8.05 -5.48
C GLY A 63 -8.80 7.40 -6.14
N SER A 64 -8.90 6.07 -6.05
CA SER A 64 -10.00 5.28 -6.57
C SER A 64 -10.45 4.28 -5.51
N ASP A 65 -11.75 4.11 -5.35
CA ASP A 65 -12.35 3.09 -4.46
C ASP A 65 -12.51 1.72 -5.14
N TYR A 66 -11.91 1.56 -6.31
CA TYR A 66 -11.88 0.29 -7.01
C TYR A 66 -11.13 -0.77 -6.21
N MET A 67 -11.82 -1.87 -5.89
CA MET A 67 -11.32 -2.89 -4.95
C MET A 67 -9.97 -3.52 -5.34
N LEU A 68 -9.63 -3.54 -6.62
CA LEU A 68 -8.32 -4.03 -7.07
C LEU A 68 -7.18 -3.11 -6.61
N VAL A 69 -7.38 -1.79 -6.68
CA VAL A 69 -6.41 -0.79 -6.19
C VAL A 69 -6.27 -0.92 -4.68
N VAL A 70 -7.40 -0.95 -3.96
CA VAL A 70 -7.42 -1.14 -2.50
C VAL A 70 -6.66 -2.41 -2.09
N ARG A 71 -6.87 -3.50 -2.82
CA ARG A 71 -6.22 -4.77 -2.56
C ARG A 71 -4.72 -4.73 -2.85
N HIS A 72 -4.30 -4.09 -3.94
CA HIS A 72 -2.90 -3.88 -4.27
C HIS A 72 -2.18 -3.09 -3.15
N GLU A 73 -2.78 -1.99 -2.70
CA GLU A 73 -2.24 -1.18 -1.60
C GLU A 73 -2.16 -1.97 -0.28
N TYR A 74 -3.07 -2.92 -0.06
CA TYR A 74 -2.94 -3.85 1.06
C TYR A 74 -1.67 -4.70 0.97
N GLY A 75 -1.23 -5.09 -0.23
CA GLY A 75 0.05 -5.76 -0.44
C GLY A 75 1.24 -4.90 0.02
N HIS A 76 1.25 -3.61 -0.31
CA HIS A 76 2.25 -2.66 0.18
C HIS A 76 2.20 -2.49 1.70
N GLN A 77 1.02 -2.59 2.32
CA GLN A 77 0.89 -2.60 3.77
C GLN A 77 1.59 -3.79 4.42
N ILE A 78 1.51 -4.97 3.80
CA ILE A 78 2.22 -6.14 4.31
C ILE A 78 3.74 -5.94 4.19
N GLN A 79 4.21 -5.40 3.05
CA GLN A 79 5.64 -5.06 2.87
C GLN A 79 6.12 -4.08 3.94
N SER A 80 5.34 -3.03 4.25
CA SER A 80 5.64 -2.05 5.28
C SER A 80 5.78 -2.68 6.67
N LYS A 81 4.88 -3.59 7.03
CA LYS A 81 4.93 -4.32 8.31
C LYS A 81 6.14 -5.25 8.43
N VAL A 82 6.54 -5.89 7.33
CA VAL A 82 7.67 -6.82 7.31
C VAL A 82 9.00 -6.06 7.32
N LEU A 83 9.15 -5.05 6.48
CA LEU A 83 10.39 -4.31 6.30
C LEU A 83 10.63 -3.23 7.36
N GLY A 84 9.56 -2.76 8.04
CA GLY A 84 9.67 -1.70 9.05
C GLY A 84 10.39 -0.47 8.51
N PRO A 85 11.40 0.06 9.22
CA PRO A 85 12.11 1.28 8.82
C PRO A 85 12.75 1.21 7.43
N LEU A 86 13.06 0.01 6.94
CA LEU A 86 13.67 -0.20 5.62
C LEU A 86 12.67 -0.05 4.47
N TYR A 87 11.37 -0.08 4.76
CA TYR A 87 10.31 -0.02 3.75
C TYR A 87 10.47 1.18 2.80
N LEU A 88 10.75 2.37 3.34
CA LEU A 88 10.88 3.58 2.52
C LEU A 88 12.01 3.46 1.50
N PHE A 89 13.13 2.84 1.86
CA PHE A 89 14.30 2.69 0.98
C PHE A 89 14.15 1.53 0.00
N VAL A 90 13.57 0.42 0.44
CA VAL A 90 13.48 -0.81 -0.38
C VAL A 90 12.25 -0.79 -1.28
N ILE A 91 11.15 -0.21 -0.85
CA ILE A 91 9.86 -0.19 -1.56
C ILE A 91 9.42 1.24 -1.88
N GLY A 92 9.27 2.10 -0.88
CA GLY A 92 8.60 3.39 -1.00
C GLY A 92 9.24 4.30 -2.06
N ILE A 93 10.55 4.58 -1.93
CA ILE A 93 11.27 5.44 -2.89
C ILE A 93 11.35 4.77 -4.28
N PRO A 94 11.75 3.50 -4.42
CA PRO A 94 11.76 2.85 -5.74
C PRO A 94 10.39 2.77 -6.41
N SER A 95 9.32 2.46 -5.67
CA SER A 95 7.96 2.45 -6.22
C SER A 95 7.52 3.85 -6.66
N LEU A 96 7.78 4.88 -5.86
CA LEU A 96 7.43 6.26 -6.22
C LEU A 96 8.19 6.74 -7.48
N LEU A 97 9.49 6.47 -7.56
CA LEU A 97 10.29 6.80 -8.75
C LEU A 97 9.80 6.03 -9.98
N HIS A 98 9.46 4.76 -9.80
CA HIS A 98 8.92 3.94 -10.87
C HIS A 98 7.56 4.46 -11.34
N ALA A 99 6.65 4.82 -10.44
CA ALA A 99 5.36 5.41 -10.76
C ALA A 99 5.49 6.76 -11.48
N TRP A 100 6.50 7.55 -11.12
CA TRP A 100 6.77 8.83 -11.79
C TRP A 100 7.30 8.66 -13.20
N LEU A 101 8.10 7.62 -13.46
CA LEU A 101 8.69 7.34 -14.77
C LEU A 101 7.78 6.52 -15.69
N HIS A 102 6.83 5.78 -15.15
CA HIS A 102 5.98 4.85 -15.88
C HIS A 102 4.50 5.07 -15.57
N ASP A 103 3.71 5.31 -16.60
CA ASP A 103 2.26 5.36 -16.50
C ASP A 103 1.71 3.93 -16.35
N CYS A 104 1.07 3.63 -15.23
CA CYS A 104 0.53 2.30 -14.94
C CYS A 104 -0.60 1.88 -15.89
N GLU A 105 -1.33 2.83 -16.47
CA GLU A 105 -2.40 2.53 -17.43
C GLU A 105 -1.85 2.22 -18.83
N ARG A 106 -0.86 2.99 -19.27
CA ARG A 106 -0.24 2.84 -20.59
C ARG A 106 0.82 1.75 -20.66
N ASN A 107 1.49 1.50 -19.54
CA ASN A 107 2.60 0.54 -19.43
C ASN A 107 2.39 -0.49 -18.30
N SER A 108 1.17 -1.03 -18.15
CA SER A 108 0.83 -1.98 -17.09
C SER A 108 1.78 -3.17 -17.01
N LYS A 109 2.27 -3.65 -18.16
CA LYS A 109 3.28 -4.72 -18.22
C LYS A 109 4.56 -4.36 -17.48
N HIS A 110 5.14 -3.22 -17.76
CA HIS A 110 6.40 -2.79 -17.13
C HIS A 110 6.15 -2.32 -15.69
N TYR A 111 5.04 -1.65 -15.43
CA TYR A 111 4.69 -1.14 -14.12
C TYR A 111 4.54 -2.27 -13.09
N TYR A 112 3.63 -3.22 -13.32
CA TYR A 112 3.32 -4.26 -12.35
C TYR A 112 4.33 -5.42 -12.31
N HIS A 113 5.24 -5.52 -13.26
CA HIS A 113 6.37 -6.46 -13.20
C HIS A 113 7.61 -5.89 -12.50
N PHE A 114 7.61 -4.62 -12.16
CA PHE A 114 8.64 -4.06 -11.30
C PHE A 114 8.60 -4.73 -9.92
N TYR A 115 9.76 -4.94 -9.31
CA TYR A 115 9.84 -5.82 -8.13
C TYR A 115 8.98 -5.34 -6.95
N THR A 116 8.84 -4.03 -6.72
CA THR A 116 8.02 -3.47 -5.64
C THR A 116 6.55 -3.81 -5.81
N GLU A 117 6.05 -3.64 -7.04
CA GLU A 117 4.65 -3.82 -7.43
C GLU A 117 4.29 -5.31 -7.55
N SER A 118 5.15 -6.10 -8.19
CA SER A 118 4.93 -7.55 -8.32
C SER A 118 4.96 -8.26 -6.95
N TRP A 119 5.79 -7.78 -6.04
CA TRP A 119 5.83 -8.29 -4.67
C TRP A 119 4.58 -7.90 -3.88
N ALA A 120 4.08 -6.65 -4.03
CA ALA A 120 2.82 -6.23 -3.43
C ALA A 120 1.65 -7.06 -3.94
N ASP A 121 1.54 -7.25 -5.27
CA ASP A 121 0.52 -8.10 -5.89
C ASP A 121 0.55 -9.53 -5.34
N LYS A 122 1.74 -10.13 -5.25
CA LYS A 122 1.92 -11.48 -4.70
C LYS A 122 1.35 -11.60 -3.29
N TRP A 123 1.63 -10.63 -2.42
CA TRP A 123 1.14 -10.64 -1.05
C TRP A 123 -0.34 -10.27 -0.94
N ALA A 124 -0.86 -9.51 -1.89
CA ALA A 124 -2.29 -9.23 -2.03
C ALA A 124 -3.09 -10.38 -2.66
N GLY A 125 -2.42 -11.44 -3.13
CA GLY A 125 -3.06 -12.55 -3.84
C GLY A 125 -3.52 -12.18 -5.25
N ILE A 126 -2.92 -11.15 -5.86
CA ILE A 126 -3.22 -10.74 -7.24
C ILE A 126 -2.25 -11.45 -8.18
N VAL A 127 -2.78 -12.12 -9.19
CA VAL A 127 -1.99 -12.79 -10.24
C VAL A 127 -2.21 -12.06 -11.55
N ARG A 128 -1.11 -11.63 -12.19
CA ARG A 128 -1.14 -10.98 -13.50
C ARG A 128 -0.48 -11.84 -14.58
N ASP A 129 -0.92 -11.63 -15.81
CA ASP A 129 -0.27 -12.21 -16.99
C ASP A 129 0.99 -11.43 -17.39
N LYS A 130 1.65 -11.87 -18.46
CA LYS A 130 2.84 -11.23 -19.02
C LYS A 130 2.63 -9.79 -19.52
N ASN A 131 1.38 -9.36 -19.68
CA ASN A 131 1.01 -8.01 -20.10
C ASN A 131 0.57 -7.12 -18.92
N GLY A 132 0.67 -7.62 -17.67
CA GLY A 132 0.25 -6.91 -16.46
C GLY A 132 -1.26 -6.95 -16.20
N ILE A 133 -2.02 -7.74 -16.96
CA ILE A 133 -3.47 -7.87 -16.81
C ILE A 133 -3.77 -8.88 -15.70
N VAL A 134 -4.69 -8.52 -14.79
CA VAL A 134 -5.12 -9.42 -13.72
C VAL A 134 -5.91 -10.59 -14.28
N ILE A 135 -5.43 -11.80 -14.04
CA ILE A 135 -6.07 -13.05 -14.47
C ILE A 135 -6.70 -13.83 -13.33
N LYS A 136 -6.27 -13.58 -12.10
CA LYS A 136 -6.77 -14.28 -10.92
C LYS A 136 -6.57 -13.47 -9.66
N ILE A 137 -7.52 -13.56 -8.74
CA ILE A 137 -7.39 -13.08 -7.37
C ILE A 137 -7.58 -14.28 -6.43
N VAL A 138 -6.59 -14.52 -5.59
CA VAL A 138 -6.59 -15.60 -4.59
C VAL A 138 -7.03 -15.02 -3.25
N ALA A 139 -7.96 -15.67 -2.56
CA ALA A 139 -8.27 -15.32 -1.17
C ALA A 139 -7.07 -15.72 -0.29
N ASN A 140 -6.60 -14.78 0.52
CA ASN A 140 -5.57 -15.00 1.55
C ASN A 140 -6.26 -15.19 2.89
#